data_b3df0ebbcd89609d79f6a8ea754d9bd6
#
_entry.id   b3df0ebbcd89609d79f6a8ea754d9bd6
#
_cell.length_a   1.000
_cell.length_b   1.000
_cell.length_c   1.000
_cell.angle_alpha   90.00
_cell.angle_beta   90.00
_cell.angle_gamma   90.00
#
_symmetry.space_group_name_H-M   'P 1'
#
loop_
_entity.id
_entity.type
_entity.pdbx_description
1 polymer ?
#
loop_
_entity_poly.entity_id
_entity_poly.type
_entity_poly.pdbx_seq_one_letter_code
_entity_poly.pdbx_strand_id
1 'polypeptide(L)'
;MIKNAVTTPPSAEPVSLADAKVHLRTVTGDTSEDSAVITPLLSAAREYCENITGRALAAQTVKAYPQGWEDNLRLPRPPITTVTSIKYYDEDDTEYTLSTDDYQVDTIDGTIQILEEPDETLRLLNPIVIEYTCGYTSLPKTIRQAMLLFIADKYQNRGDELTDKADMAIQRLLYQYRVWW
;
A
#
# COMPACT_ATOMS: atom_id res chain seq x y z
N MET A 1 -14.19 8.88 1.28
CA MET A 1 -12.94 8.07 1.34
C MET A 1 -13.28 6.69 1.90
N ILE A 2 -12.95 5.62 1.19
CA ILE A 2 -13.23 4.23 1.59
C ILE A 2 -12.26 3.85 2.72
N LYS A 3 -12.81 3.33 3.84
CA LYS A 3 -11.98 2.77 4.93
C LYS A 3 -11.27 1.51 4.43
N ASN A 4 -10.05 1.27 4.89
CA ASN A 4 -9.31 0.06 4.54
C ASN A 4 -8.46 -0.44 5.70
N ALA A 5 -8.14 -1.72 5.68
CA ALA A 5 -7.25 -2.38 6.63
C ALA A 5 -6.36 -3.39 5.90
N VAL A 6 -5.07 -3.38 6.20
CA VAL A 6 -4.15 -4.42 5.74
C VAL A 6 -4.38 -5.68 6.54
N THR A 7 -4.74 -6.77 5.88
CA THR A 7 -5.00 -8.07 6.52
C THR A 7 -3.78 -8.99 6.47
N THR A 8 -3.00 -8.89 5.38
CA THR A 8 -1.73 -9.60 5.27
C THR A 8 -0.65 -8.59 4.89
N PRO A 9 0.28 -8.29 5.80
CA PRO A 9 1.38 -7.38 5.51
C PRO A 9 2.33 -7.98 4.47
N PRO A 10 3.21 -7.16 3.85
CA PRO A 10 4.20 -7.64 2.90
C PRO A 10 5.11 -8.72 3.50
N SER A 11 5.35 -9.78 2.75
CA SER A 11 6.28 -10.84 3.13
C SER A 11 7.76 -10.49 2.86
N ALA A 12 7.99 -9.48 2.02
CA ALA A 12 9.32 -8.99 1.66
C ALA A 12 9.29 -7.47 1.44
N GLU A 13 10.35 -6.81 1.86
CA GLU A 13 10.51 -5.38 1.63
C GLU A 13 10.96 -5.09 0.18
N PRO A 14 10.48 -4.01 -0.45
CA PRO A 14 10.79 -3.68 -1.84
C PRO A 14 12.24 -3.22 -2.06
N VAL A 15 12.92 -2.84 -0.98
CA VAL A 15 14.37 -2.59 -0.94
C VAL A 15 15.01 -3.64 -0.06
N SER A 16 15.99 -4.37 -0.60
CA SER A 16 16.69 -5.41 0.16
C SER A 16 17.70 -4.82 1.16
N LEU A 17 18.01 -5.58 2.21
CA LEU A 17 19.07 -5.23 3.15
C LEU A 17 20.42 -5.05 2.43
N ALA A 18 20.72 -5.89 1.44
CA ALA A 18 21.93 -5.79 0.63
C ALA A 18 22.02 -4.47 -0.13
N ASP A 19 20.92 -4.05 -0.76
CA ASP A 19 20.84 -2.78 -1.48
C ASP A 19 21.04 -1.58 -0.54
N ALA A 20 20.42 -1.63 0.63
CA ALA A 20 20.59 -0.58 1.64
C ALA A 20 22.04 -0.49 2.13
N LYS A 21 22.70 -1.61 2.41
CA LYS A 21 24.11 -1.67 2.80
C LYS A 21 25.03 -1.10 1.72
N VAL A 22 24.80 -1.46 0.45
CA VAL A 22 25.56 -0.89 -0.68
C VAL A 22 25.40 0.63 -0.74
N HIS A 23 24.15 1.13 -0.58
CA HIS A 23 23.88 2.57 -0.59
C HIS A 23 24.56 3.31 0.58
N LEU A 24 24.56 2.72 1.76
CA LEU A 24 25.19 3.25 2.97
C LEU A 24 26.72 3.09 2.98
N ARG A 25 27.29 2.32 2.05
CA ARG A 25 28.73 1.98 2.00
C ARG A 25 29.23 1.24 3.24
N THR A 26 28.37 0.42 3.86
CA THR A 26 28.71 -0.36 5.06
C THR A 26 29.23 -1.77 4.73
N VAL A 27 29.37 -2.11 3.44
CA VAL A 27 29.73 -3.47 2.98
C VAL A 27 31.13 -3.93 3.43
N THR A 28 32.05 -3.00 3.69
CA THR A 28 33.45 -3.30 4.06
C THR A 28 33.70 -3.57 5.57
N GLY A 29 32.64 -3.61 6.35
CA GLY A 29 32.71 -3.85 7.79
C GLY A 29 31.44 -4.48 8.31
N ASP A 30 30.85 -5.41 7.52
CA ASP A 30 29.54 -6.00 7.81
C ASP A 30 29.53 -6.64 9.20
N THR A 31 29.04 -5.86 10.17
CA THR A 31 28.73 -6.36 11.50
C THR A 31 27.26 -6.73 11.56
N SER A 32 26.93 -7.75 12.35
CA SER A 32 25.54 -8.08 12.66
C SER A 32 24.77 -6.87 13.24
N GLU A 33 25.48 -5.94 13.86
CA GLU A 33 24.96 -4.70 14.45
C GLU A 33 24.39 -3.75 13.39
N ASP A 34 25.06 -3.56 12.23
CA ASP A 34 24.55 -2.75 11.14
C ASP A 34 23.25 -3.33 10.56
N SER A 35 23.21 -4.65 10.41
CA SER A 35 22.00 -5.34 9.95
C SER A 35 20.81 -5.14 10.89
N ALA A 36 21.05 -5.21 12.20
CA ALA A 36 20.03 -5.01 13.22
C ALA A 36 19.45 -3.58 13.20
N VAL A 37 20.28 -2.58 12.87
CA VAL A 37 19.85 -1.18 12.75
C VAL A 37 19.11 -0.92 11.42
N ILE A 38 19.62 -1.47 10.31
CA ILE A 38 19.09 -1.19 8.97
C ILE A 38 17.76 -1.92 8.73
N THR A 39 17.59 -3.14 9.22
CA THR A 39 16.39 -3.94 8.96
C THR A 39 15.07 -3.22 9.32
N PRO A 40 14.90 -2.63 10.52
CA PRO A 40 13.68 -1.88 10.83
C PRO A 40 13.53 -0.60 9.98
N LEU A 41 14.62 -0.02 9.50
CA LEU A 41 14.55 1.15 8.62
C LEU A 41 13.99 0.83 7.23
N LEU A 42 14.10 -0.43 6.76
CA LEU A 42 13.51 -0.85 5.49
C LEU A 42 11.98 -0.76 5.53
N SER A 43 11.36 -1.32 6.55
CA SER A 43 9.90 -1.25 6.73
C SER A 43 9.43 0.17 7.02
N ALA A 44 10.13 0.91 7.86
CA ALA A 44 9.82 2.32 8.12
C ALA A 44 9.89 3.19 6.85
N ALA A 45 10.88 2.98 5.98
CA ALA A 45 11.01 3.67 4.70
C ALA A 45 9.84 3.34 3.76
N ARG A 46 9.42 2.06 3.70
CA ARG A 46 8.25 1.64 2.92
C ARG A 46 7.00 2.34 3.42
N GLU A 47 6.72 2.25 4.71
CA GLU A 47 5.52 2.85 5.31
C GLU A 47 5.48 4.37 5.13
N TYR A 48 6.60 5.04 5.29
CA TYR A 48 6.72 6.48 5.05
C TYR A 48 6.38 6.85 3.60
N CYS A 49 6.95 6.13 2.63
CA CYS A 49 6.67 6.36 1.21
C CYS A 49 5.24 5.97 0.82
N GLU A 50 4.67 4.91 1.41
CA GLU A 50 3.26 4.52 1.23
C GLU A 50 2.31 5.60 1.75
N ASN A 51 2.60 6.19 2.91
CA ASN A 51 1.79 7.27 3.49
C ASN A 51 1.81 8.55 2.63
N ILE A 52 2.96 8.90 2.03
CA ILE A 52 3.07 10.06 1.14
C ILE A 52 2.35 9.83 -0.18
N THR A 53 2.49 8.64 -0.75
CA THR A 53 1.97 8.35 -2.09
C THR A 53 0.52 7.89 -2.11
N GLY A 54 0.02 7.33 -1.00
CA GLY A 54 -1.28 6.66 -0.93
C GLY A 54 -1.29 5.32 -1.66
N ARG A 55 -0.10 4.74 -1.99
CA ARG A 55 0.06 3.50 -2.76
C ARG A 55 0.62 2.38 -1.91
N ALA A 56 0.31 1.14 -2.26
CA ALA A 56 1.03 -0.03 -1.75
C ALA A 56 2.34 -0.22 -2.53
N LEU A 57 3.48 -0.24 -1.84
CA LEU A 57 4.79 -0.38 -2.49
C LEU A 57 5.28 -1.82 -2.55
N ALA A 58 4.73 -2.69 -1.71
CA ALA A 58 5.02 -4.12 -1.71
C ALA A 58 3.70 -4.92 -1.74
N ALA A 59 3.78 -6.17 -2.20
CA ALA A 59 2.61 -7.04 -2.29
C ALA A 59 1.98 -7.28 -0.91
N GLN A 60 0.71 -6.92 -0.76
CA GLN A 60 -0.06 -7.06 0.49
C GLN A 60 -1.53 -7.30 0.20
N THR A 61 -2.24 -7.90 1.15
CA THR A 61 -3.69 -8.09 1.07
C THR A 61 -4.40 -7.05 1.92
N VAL A 62 -5.41 -6.44 1.34
CA VAL A 62 -6.17 -5.33 1.95
C VAL A 62 -7.65 -5.64 1.89
N LYS A 63 -8.39 -5.28 2.94
CA LYS A 63 -9.85 -5.19 2.94
C LYS A 63 -10.27 -3.73 2.88
N ALA A 64 -11.10 -3.39 1.91
CA ALA A 64 -11.78 -2.10 1.82
C ALA A 64 -13.24 -2.25 2.25
N TYR A 65 -13.78 -1.18 2.84
CA TYR A 65 -15.13 -1.15 3.42
C TYR A 65 -15.93 0.04 2.84
N PRO A 66 -16.45 -0.07 1.62
CA PRO A 66 -17.40 0.89 1.08
C PRO A 66 -18.67 0.92 1.93
N GLN A 67 -19.36 2.07 1.96
CA GLN A 67 -20.60 2.22 2.71
C GLN A 67 -21.87 1.99 1.88
N GLY A 68 -21.71 1.75 0.59
CA GLY A 68 -22.78 1.48 -0.36
C GLY A 68 -22.22 1.18 -1.73
N TRP A 69 -23.09 0.81 -2.65
CA TRP A 69 -22.74 0.61 -4.04
C TRP A 69 -22.54 1.98 -4.71
N GLU A 70 -21.46 2.07 -5.46
CA GLU A 70 -21.15 3.21 -6.34
C GLU A 70 -20.78 2.62 -7.70
N ASP A 71 -21.20 3.23 -8.78
CA ASP A 71 -20.92 2.77 -10.16
C ASP A 71 -19.42 2.54 -10.39
N ASN A 72 -18.58 3.36 -9.75
CA ASN A 72 -17.13 3.30 -9.84
C ASN A 72 -16.50 3.34 -8.44
N LEU A 73 -16.31 2.19 -7.84
CA LEU A 73 -15.65 2.05 -6.54
C LEU A 73 -14.13 2.13 -6.73
N ARG A 74 -13.52 3.21 -6.27
CA ARG A 74 -12.07 3.39 -6.34
C ARG A 74 -11.39 2.80 -5.11
N LEU A 75 -10.64 1.72 -5.30
CA LEU A 75 -9.96 1.01 -4.23
C LEU A 75 -8.74 1.78 -3.70
N PRO A 76 -8.58 1.86 -2.38
CA PRO A 76 -7.38 2.45 -1.78
C PRO A 76 -6.11 1.64 -2.10
N ARG A 77 -4.95 2.32 -1.97
CA ARG A 77 -3.61 1.73 -2.09
C ARG A 77 -3.30 1.07 -3.45
N PRO A 78 -3.56 1.71 -4.61
CA PRO A 78 -3.12 1.16 -5.90
C PRO A 78 -1.58 1.00 -5.96
N PRO A 79 -1.03 0.18 -6.88
CA PRO A 79 -1.73 -0.56 -7.92
C PRO A 79 -2.42 -1.81 -7.38
N ILE A 80 -3.60 -2.11 -7.94
CA ILE A 80 -4.35 -3.31 -7.60
C ILE A 80 -3.87 -4.46 -8.49
N THR A 81 -3.62 -5.61 -7.89
CA THR A 81 -3.20 -6.80 -8.64
C THR A 81 -4.39 -7.70 -8.94
N THR A 82 -5.18 -8.01 -7.93
CA THR A 82 -6.33 -8.94 -8.06
C THR A 82 -7.36 -8.63 -6.99
N VAL A 83 -8.63 -8.63 -7.36
CA VAL A 83 -9.74 -8.66 -6.40
C VAL A 83 -10.06 -10.12 -6.09
N THR A 84 -10.00 -10.48 -4.81
CA THR A 84 -10.21 -11.86 -4.35
C THR A 84 -11.68 -12.15 -4.15
N SER A 85 -12.41 -11.24 -3.52
CA SER A 85 -13.85 -11.36 -3.29
C SER A 85 -14.48 -10.01 -2.99
N ILE A 86 -15.74 -9.87 -3.36
CA ILE A 86 -16.61 -8.78 -2.94
C ILE A 86 -17.76 -9.42 -2.16
N LYS A 87 -17.83 -9.14 -0.88
CA LYS A 87 -18.89 -9.62 0.01
C LYS A 87 -19.74 -8.47 0.46
N TYR A 88 -21.03 -8.72 0.68
CA TYR A 88 -21.96 -7.75 1.24
C TYR A 88 -22.88 -8.40 2.25
N TYR A 89 -23.46 -7.59 3.09
CA TYR A 89 -24.29 -8.02 4.21
C TYR A 89 -25.61 -7.27 4.17
N ASP A 90 -26.71 -8.01 4.29
CA ASP A 90 -28.05 -7.44 4.40
C ASP A 90 -28.35 -6.92 5.83
N GLU A 91 -29.54 -6.39 6.04
CA GLU A 91 -29.99 -5.86 7.34
C GLU A 91 -30.08 -6.92 8.45
N ASP A 92 -30.17 -8.19 8.09
CA ASP A 92 -30.21 -9.35 9.01
C ASP A 92 -28.80 -9.93 9.26
N ASP A 93 -27.71 -9.26 8.79
CA ASP A 93 -26.32 -9.72 8.86
C ASP A 93 -26.03 -11.00 8.05
N THR A 94 -26.86 -11.34 7.07
CA THR A 94 -26.59 -12.45 6.15
C THR A 94 -25.49 -12.06 5.17
N GLU A 95 -24.47 -12.93 5.05
CA GLU A 95 -23.34 -12.71 4.13
C GLU A 95 -23.67 -13.23 2.75
N TYR A 96 -23.48 -12.38 1.75
CA TYR A 96 -23.53 -12.71 0.33
C TYR A 96 -22.18 -12.44 -0.33
N THR A 97 -21.93 -13.09 -1.46
CA THR A 97 -20.77 -12.85 -2.30
C THR A 97 -21.22 -12.42 -3.68
N LEU A 98 -20.75 -11.26 -4.14
CA LEU A 98 -21.05 -10.76 -5.49
C LEU A 98 -20.37 -11.63 -6.53
N SER A 99 -21.12 -12.03 -7.57
CA SER A 99 -20.58 -12.83 -8.67
C SER A 99 -19.51 -12.04 -9.44
N THR A 100 -18.52 -12.73 -9.96
CA THR A 100 -17.49 -12.14 -10.83
C THR A 100 -18.05 -11.61 -12.15
N ASP A 101 -19.25 -12.04 -12.53
CA ASP A 101 -19.94 -11.56 -13.74
C ASP A 101 -20.62 -10.21 -13.54
N ASP A 102 -20.86 -9.81 -12.28
CA ASP A 102 -21.60 -8.60 -11.89
C ASP A 102 -20.69 -7.39 -11.67
N TYR A 103 -19.37 -7.54 -11.84
CA TYR A 103 -18.44 -6.43 -11.75
C TYR A 103 -17.24 -6.57 -12.71
N GLN A 104 -16.63 -5.45 -13.04
CA GLN A 104 -15.37 -5.38 -13.78
C GLN A 104 -14.31 -4.64 -12.97
N VAL A 105 -13.03 -5.07 -13.11
CA VAL A 105 -11.91 -4.48 -12.39
C VAL A 105 -10.95 -3.83 -13.37
N ASP A 106 -10.73 -2.53 -13.21
CA ASP A 106 -9.60 -1.83 -13.82
C ASP A 106 -8.40 -1.85 -12.86
N THR A 107 -7.45 -2.72 -13.15
CA THR A 107 -6.22 -2.85 -12.34
C THR A 107 -5.25 -1.68 -12.52
N ILE A 108 -5.39 -0.88 -13.58
CA ILE A 108 -4.53 0.26 -13.88
C ILE A 108 -4.85 1.42 -12.93
N ASP A 109 -6.14 1.77 -12.82
CA ASP A 109 -6.62 2.84 -11.96
C ASP A 109 -7.04 2.36 -10.57
N GLY A 110 -7.24 1.04 -10.39
CA GLY A 110 -7.73 0.46 -9.15
C GLY A 110 -9.22 0.70 -8.94
N THR A 111 -9.99 0.73 -10.02
CA THR A 111 -11.43 0.98 -9.99
C THR A 111 -12.20 -0.32 -10.22
N ILE A 112 -13.25 -0.53 -9.45
CA ILE A 112 -14.24 -1.58 -9.69
C ILE A 112 -15.49 -0.92 -10.22
N GLN A 113 -15.97 -1.37 -11.38
CA GLN A 113 -17.25 -1.00 -11.93
C GLN A 113 -18.27 -2.09 -11.60
N ILE A 114 -19.33 -1.73 -10.88
CA ILE A 114 -20.45 -2.63 -10.60
C ILE A 114 -21.38 -2.60 -11.83
N LEU A 115 -21.70 -3.78 -12.33
CA LEU A 115 -22.56 -3.96 -13.52
C LEU A 115 -24.01 -4.22 -13.14
N GLU A 116 -24.20 -4.99 -12.05
CA GLU A 116 -25.50 -5.30 -11.50
C GLU A 116 -25.45 -5.18 -9.97
N GLU A 117 -26.27 -4.27 -9.43
CA GLU A 117 -26.37 -4.08 -7.99
C GLU A 117 -27.34 -5.12 -7.40
N PRO A 118 -26.97 -5.75 -6.27
CA PRO A 118 -27.88 -6.62 -5.54
C PRO A 118 -29.11 -5.87 -5.01
N ASP A 119 -30.27 -6.54 -5.02
CA ASP A 119 -31.56 -5.98 -4.57
C ASP A 119 -31.68 -5.90 -3.01
N GLU A 120 -30.78 -6.55 -2.26
CA GLU A 120 -30.84 -6.63 -0.81
C GLU A 120 -30.56 -5.28 -0.15
N THR A 121 -31.37 -4.99 0.88
CA THR A 121 -31.13 -3.80 1.70
C THR A 121 -29.89 -4.02 2.57
N LEU A 122 -28.89 -3.14 2.36
CA LEU A 122 -27.62 -3.26 3.05
C LEU A 122 -27.70 -2.85 4.53
N ARG A 123 -26.95 -3.53 5.39
CA ARG A 123 -26.78 -3.12 6.79
C ARG A 123 -26.06 -1.76 6.88
N LEU A 124 -26.21 -1.06 8.00
CA LEU A 124 -25.72 0.31 8.19
C LEU A 124 -24.21 0.43 8.36
N LEU A 125 -23.54 -0.59 8.93
CA LEU A 125 -22.12 -0.51 9.27
C LEU A 125 -21.30 -1.52 8.50
N ASN A 126 -20.33 -1.03 7.70
CA ASN A 126 -19.44 -1.84 6.86
C ASN A 126 -20.23 -2.87 6.02
N PRO A 127 -21.23 -2.40 5.24
CA PRO A 127 -22.11 -3.29 4.50
C PRO A 127 -21.38 -4.10 3.43
N ILE A 128 -20.32 -3.55 2.86
CA ILE A 128 -19.56 -4.18 1.78
C ILE A 128 -18.11 -4.39 2.24
N VAL A 129 -17.56 -5.55 1.91
CA VAL A 129 -16.17 -5.93 2.20
C VAL A 129 -15.51 -6.42 0.92
N ILE A 130 -14.54 -5.65 0.43
CA ILE A 130 -13.78 -6.01 -0.77
C ILE A 130 -12.40 -6.46 -0.34
N GLU A 131 -12.07 -7.73 -0.57
CA GLU A 131 -10.74 -8.27 -0.33
C GLU A 131 -9.95 -8.32 -1.62
N TYR A 132 -8.76 -7.73 -1.62
CA TYR A 132 -7.92 -7.64 -2.81
C TYR A 132 -6.44 -7.63 -2.46
N THR A 133 -5.61 -7.98 -3.43
CA THR A 133 -4.17 -7.84 -3.36
C THR A 133 -3.72 -6.59 -4.11
N CYS A 134 -2.75 -5.89 -3.54
CA CYS A 134 -2.20 -4.67 -4.11
C CYS A 134 -0.69 -4.60 -3.89
N GLY A 135 -0.03 -3.69 -4.60
CA GLY A 135 1.40 -3.45 -4.52
C GLY A 135 2.11 -3.64 -5.86
N TYR A 136 3.29 -3.04 -5.95
CA TYR A 136 4.11 -3.14 -7.16
C TYR A 136 4.77 -4.52 -7.28
N THR A 137 4.67 -5.13 -8.45
CA THR A 137 5.47 -6.32 -8.81
C THR A 137 6.94 -5.93 -9.02
N SER A 138 7.19 -4.74 -9.55
CA SER A 138 8.51 -4.15 -9.72
C SER A 138 8.46 -2.69 -9.31
N LEU A 139 9.15 -2.36 -8.22
CA LEU A 139 9.14 -1.00 -7.67
C LEU A 139 9.79 -0.01 -8.64
N PRO A 140 9.17 1.15 -8.97
CA PRO A 140 9.79 2.21 -9.73
C PRO A 140 11.11 2.67 -9.10
N LYS A 141 12.13 2.87 -9.94
CA LYS A 141 13.48 3.26 -9.47
C LYS A 141 13.47 4.55 -8.65
N THR A 142 12.58 5.47 -8.97
CA THR A 142 12.42 6.76 -8.27
C THR A 142 11.92 6.54 -6.84
N ILE A 143 10.92 5.67 -6.64
CA ILE A 143 10.43 5.33 -5.29
C ILE A 143 11.51 4.59 -4.50
N ARG A 144 12.22 3.65 -5.15
CA ARG A 144 13.35 2.96 -4.53
C ARG A 144 14.42 3.95 -4.05
N GLN A 145 14.73 4.97 -4.85
CA GLN A 145 15.69 6.02 -4.47
C GLN A 145 15.18 6.84 -3.28
N ALA A 146 13.89 7.16 -3.22
CA ALA A 146 13.28 7.84 -2.09
C ALA A 146 13.41 7.04 -0.78
N MET A 147 13.14 5.73 -0.84
CA MET A 147 13.33 4.83 0.30
C MET A 147 14.79 4.78 0.76
N LEU A 148 15.74 4.69 -0.16
CA LEU A 148 17.17 4.68 0.16
C LEU A 148 17.63 6.00 0.79
N LEU A 149 17.10 7.14 0.36
CA LEU A 149 17.38 8.44 1.00
C LEU A 149 16.85 8.48 2.43
N PHE A 150 15.63 7.97 2.67
CA PHE A 150 15.08 7.87 4.02
C PHE A 150 15.98 7.03 4.93
N ILE A 151 16.38 5.84 4.46
CA ILE A 151 17.24 4.92 5.20
C ILE A 151 18.58 5.59 5.51
N ALA A 152 19.19 6.27 4.55
CA ALA A 152 20.47 6.94 4.72
C ALA A 152 20.40 8.06 5.76
N ASP A 153 19.37 8.88 5.71
CA ASP A 153 19.18 9.97 6.67
C ASP A 153 18.98 9.42 8.10
N LYS A 154 18.10 8.44 8.28
CA LYS A 154 17.81 7.83 9.58
C LYS A 154 19.01 7.04 10.14
N TYR A 155 19.78 6.40 9.29
CA TYR A 155 20.99 5.70 9.71
C TYR A 155 22.08 6.67 10.23
N GLN A 156 22.25 7.80 9.55
CA GLN A 156 23.26 8.79 9.89
C GLN A 156 22.86 9.68 11.08
N ASN A 157 21.65 10.15 11.11
CA ASN A 157 21.20 11.19 12.04
C ASN A 157 20.49 10.64 13.28
N ARG A 158 20.03 9.38 13.30
CA ARG A 158 19.36 8.70 14.44
C ARG A 158 18.34 9.56 15.21
N GLY A 159 17.90 10.67 14.63
CA GLY A 159 16.93 11.59 15.23
C GLY A 159 15.49 11.18 14.92
N ASP A 160 14.55 11.79 15.63
CA ASP A 160 13.11 11.50 15.46
C ASP A 160 12.58 12.02 14.12
N GLU A 161 13.12 13.14 13.63
CA GLU A 161 12.69 13.76 12.38
C GLU A 161 13.70 13.51 11.25
N LEU A 162 13.21 13.54 10.01
CA LEU A 162 14.07 13.63 8.82
C LEU A 162 14.70 15.01 8.75
N THR A 163 15.91 15.09 8.21
CA THR A 163 16.47 16.40 7.89
C THR A 163 15.61 17.07 6.79
N ASP A 164 15.41 18.39 6.88
CA ASP A 164 14.63 19.16 5.90
C ASP A 164 15.08 18.88 4.46
N LYS A 165 16.38 18.70 4.26
CA LYS A 165 16.95 18.41 2.96
C LYS A 165 16.55 17.04 2.44
N ALA A 166 16.56 16.02 3.30
CA ALA A 166 16.15 14.66 2.93
C ALA A 166 14.65 14.61 2.68
N ASP A 167 13.84 15.21 3.54
CA ASP A 167 12.39 15.25 3.39
C ASP A 167 11.98 15.93 2.08
N MET A 168 12.51 17.12 1.78
CA MET A 168 12.23 17.80 0.51
C MET A 168 12.64 16.98 -0.71
N ALA A 169 13.76 16.27 -0.66
CA ALA A 169 14.22 15.43 -1.76
C ALA A 169 13.28 14.25 -1.97
N ILE A 170 12.88 13.57 -0.90
CA ILE A 170 11.94 12.44 -0.93
C ILE A 170 10.58 12.90 -1.47
N GLN A 171 10.04 14.01 -0.96
CA GLN A 171 8.76 14.57 -1.40
C GLN A 171 8.76 14.86 -2.91
N ARG A 172 9.84 15.45 -3.46
CA ARG A 172 9.98 15.72 -4.90
C ARG A 172 10.00 14.45 -5.74
N LEU A 173 10.71 13.41 -5.28
CA LEU A 173 10.76 12.12 -5.96
C LEU A 173 9.41 11.42 -5.98
N LEU A 174 8.63 11.53 -4.91
CA LEU A 174 7.35 10.85 -4.74
C LEU A 174 6.16 11.62 -5.33
N TYR A 175 6.32 12.92 -5.62
CA TYR A 175 5.21 13.79 -6.04
C TYR A 175 4.38 13.22 -7.19
N GLN A 176 5.00 12.70 -8.22
CA GLN A 176 4.32 12.13 -9.40
C GLN A 176 3.55 10.83 -9.12
N TYR A 177 3.82 10.19 -7.98
CA TYR A 177 3.17 8.92 -7.59
C TYR A 177 2.02 9.12 -6.60
N ARG A 178 1.79 10.33 -6.13
CA ARG A 178 0.72 10.62 -5.17
C ARG A 178 -0.64 10.34 -5.80
N VAL A 179 -1.48 9.65 -5.03
CA VAL A 179 -2.89 9.46 -5.36
C VAL A 179 -3.67 10.60 -4.69
N TRP A 180 -4.45 11.32 -5.50
CA TRP A 180 -5.32 12.40 -5.04
C TRP A 180 -6.74 11.88 -5.05
N TRP A 181 -7.36 11.83 -3.87
CA TRP A 181 -8.74 11.39 -3.68
C TRP A 181 -9.71 12.56 -3.60
#